data_c5ae377a4aa9cd1e6fd647b0c53ccc55
#
_entry.id   c5ae377a4aa9cd1e6fd647b0c53ccc55
#
_cell.length_a   1.000
_cell.length_b   1.000
_cell.length_c   1.000
_cell.angle_alpha   90.00
_cell.angle_beta   90.00
_cell.angle_gamma   90.00
#
_symmetry.space_group_name_H-M   'P 1'
#
loop_
_entity.id
_entity.type
_entity.pdbx_description
1 polymer ?
#
loop_
_entity_poly.entity_id
_entity_poly.type
_entity_poly.pdbx_seq_one_letter_code
_entity_poly.pdbx_strand_id
1 'polypeptide(L)'
;MPILKHLNFIHQKSEKMENKFQKVHAKKDLIISGCIILAGIALFFVHKATGVCLFLCGILSLILYKSGYKLNGEGIPLQKKSLELNNNCRESLLDFLSGKKVEPKLVQGNEGGTVLLEVWFNAPADIAYARLSEYKELSFQTVTDIVELSADQAQSLIRKI
;
A
#
# COMPACT_ATOMS: atom_id res chain seq x y z
N MET A 1 2.50 -17.93 -32.19
CA MET A 1 2.22 -16.61 -31.59
C MET A 1 1.17 -16.63 -30.45
N PRO A 2 1.11 -17.62 -29.57
CA PRO A 2 0.19 -17.57 -28.40
C PRO A 2 0.78 -16.87 -27.17
N ILE A 3 2.11 -16.84 -27.03
CA ILE A 3 2.80 -16.32 -25.83
C ILE A 3 2.63 -14.80 -25.65
N LEU A 4 2.67 -14.03 -26.75
CA LEU A 4 2.46 -12.55 -26.68
C LEU A 4 1.04 -12.17 -26.25
N LYS A 5 0.03 -12.95 -26.64
CA LYS A 5 -1.36 -12.69 -26.20
C LYS A 5 -1.54 -12.98 -24.72
N HIS A 6 -0.85 -13.98 -24.17
CA HIS A 6 -0.90 -14.32 -22.76
C HIS A 6 -0.19 -13.26 -21.90
N LEU A 7 0.95 -12.74 -22.35
CA LEU A 7 1.67 -11.64 -21.69
C LEU A 7 0.85 -10.33 -21.68
N ASN A 8 0.25 -9.97 -22.80
CA ASN A 8 -0.61 -8.78 -22.86
C ASN A 8 -1.87 -8.92 -21.99
N PHE A 9 -2.44 -10.12 -21.87
CA PHE A 9 -3.61 -10.37 -21.02
C PHE A 9 -3.24 -10.25 -19.53
N ILE A 10 -2.07 -10.75 -19.12
CA ILE A 10 -1.55 -10.65 -17.75
C ILE A 10 -1.21 -9.19 -17.43
N HIS A 11 -0.57 -8.46 -18.34
CA HIS A 11 -0.23 -7.05 -18.15
C HIS A 11 -1.48 -6.16 -18.07
N GLN A 12 -2.46 -6.38 -18.93
CA GLN A 12 -3.75 -5.68 -18.91
C GLN A 12 -4.58 -6.00 -17.65
N LYS A 13 -4.48 -7.25 -17.14
CA LYS A 13 -5.15 -7.66 -15.90
C LYS A 13 -4.47 -7.07 -14.67
N SER A 14 -3.13 -6.96 -14.68
CA SER A 14 -2.34 -6.31 -13.63
C SER A 14 -2.61 -4.80 -13.56
N GLU A 15 -2.61 -4.08 -14.69
CA GLU A 15 -2.97 -2.66 -14.75
C GLU A 15 -4.41 -2.40 -14.30
N LYS A 16 -5.34 -3.28 -14.70
CA LYS A 16 -6.76 -3.14 -14.32
C LYS A 16 -7.00 -3.38 -12.83
N MET A 17 -6.09 -4.10 -12.14
CA MET A 17 -6.17 -4.33 -10.69
C MET A 17 -5.44 -3.27 -9.87
N GLU A 18 -4.38 -2.66 -10.41
CA GLU A 18 -3.72 -1.51 -9.78
C GLU A 18 -4.68 -0.31 -9.67
N ASN A 19 -5.61 -0.17 -10.62
CA ASN A 19 -6.67 0.84 -10.60
C ASN A 19 -7.79 0.61 -9.58
N LYS A 20 -7.81 -0.54 -8.87
CA LYS A 20 -8.84 -0.78 -7.83
C LYS A 20 -8.60 0.03 -6.56
N PHE A 21 -7.34 0.34 -6.23
CA PHE A 21 -7.02 1.15 -5.06
C PHE A 21 -6.75 2.59 -5.46
N GLN A 22 -7.66 3.48 -5.09
CA GLN A 22 -7.50 4.92 -5.29
C GLN A 22 -6.82 5.55 -4.07
N LYS A 23 -5.81 6.39 -4.31
CA LYS A 23 -5.19 7.19 -3.26
C LYS A 23 -6.14 8.27 -2.77
N VAL A 24 -6.38 8.30 -1.46
CA VAL A 24 -7.24 9.26 -0.78
C VAL A 24 -6.52 9.88 0.42
N HIS A 25 -7.03 11.00 0.90
CA HIS A 25 -6.53 11.57 2.15
C HIS A 25 -6.90 10.67 3.34
N ALA A 26 -5.90 10.24 4.10
CA ALA A 26 -6.15 9.64 5.41
C ALA A 26 -6.43 10.75 6.44
N LYS A 27 -7.10 10.42 7.55
CA LYS A 27 -7.37 11.39 8.63
C LYS A 27 -6.10 12.09 9.13
N LYS A 28 -4.99 11.36 9.22
CA LYS A 28 -3.68 11.92 9.63
C LYS A 28 -3.16 12.99 8.66
N ASP A 29 -3.39 12.82 7.34
CA ASP A 29 -2.93 13.79 6.33
C ASP A 29 -3.63 15.13 6.51
N LEU A 30 -4.93 15.12 6.77
CA LEU A 30 -5.74 16.31 7.03
C LEU A 30 -5.30 17.02 8.32
N ILE A 31 -5.00 16.24 9.38
CA ILE A 31 -4.53 16.78 10.66
C ILE A 31 -3.16 17.44 10.48
N ILE A 32 -2.21 16.77 9.84
CA ILE A 32 -0.85 17.30 9.62
C ILE A 32 -0.91 18.58 8.79
N SER A 33 -1.62 18.54 7.65
CA SER A 33 -1.76 19.73 6.79
C SER A 33 -2.46 20.88 7.52
N GLY A 34 -3.49 20.59 8.32
CA GLY A 34 -4.16 21.58 9.15
C GLY A 34 -3.24 22.20 10.19
N CYS A 35 -2.40 21.43 10.88
CA CYS A 35 -1.41 21.94 11.82
C CYS A 35 -0.39 22.86 11.14
N ILE A 36 0.09 22.52 9.93
CA ILE A 36 1.02 23.34 9.17
C ILE A 36 0.38 24.67 8.77
N ILE A 37 -0.87 24.65 8.31
CA ILE A 37 -1.65 25.85 7.95
C ILE A 37 -1.79 26.77 9.18
N LEU A 38 -2.20 26.21 10.32
CA LEU A 38 -2.37 26.99 11.57
C LEU A 38 -1.05 27.58 12.05
N ALA A 39 0.05 26.82 11.98
CA ALA A 39 1.39 27.33 12.30
C ALA A 39 1.79 28.47 11.34
N GLY A 40 1.47 28.37 10.05
CA GLY A 40 1.69 29.43 9.07
C GLY A 40 0.94 30.71 9.42
N ILE A 41 -0.32 30.60 9.81
CA ILE A 41 -1.15 31.75 10.26
C ILE A 41 -0.53 32.38 11.51
N ALA A 42 -0.16 31.60 12.51
CA ALA A 42 0.44 32.12 13.74
C ALA A 42 1.76 32.85 13.48
N LEU A 43 2.64 32.26 12.66
CA LEU A 43 3.93 32.84 12.30
C LEU A 43 3.79 34.08 11.40
N PHE A 44 2.70 34.25 10.69
CA PHE A 44 2.45 35.44 9.86
C PHE A 44 2.47 36.74 10.69
N PHE A 45 2.03 36.70 11.94
CA PHE A 45 2.04 37.87 12.84
C PHE A 45 3.45 38.22 13.36
N VAL A 46 4.40 37.27 13.36
CA VAL A 46 5.78 37.46 13.84
C VAL A 46 6.72 37.67 12.66
N HIS A 47 6.65 36.81 11.66
CA HIS A 47 7.49 36.81 10.46
C HIS A 47 6.64 36.58 9.22
N LYS A 48 6.20 37.65 8.56
CA LYS A 48 5.27 37.61 7.42
C LYS A 48 5.71 36.64 6.32
N ALA A 49 6.97 36.71 5.88
CA ALA A 49 7.47 35.86 4.79
C ALA A 49 7.44 34.36 5.17
N THR A 50 7.90 34.02 6.38
CA THR A 50 7.91 32.63 6.87
C THR A 50 6.50 32.10 7.06
N GLY A 51 5.60 32.93 7.60
CA GLY A 51 4.20 32.57 7.76
C GLY A 51 3.50 32.27 6.45
N VAL A 52 3.72 33.10 5.41
CA VAL A 52 3.18 32.87 4.07
C VAL A 52 3.73 31.59 3.46
N CYS A 53 5.04 31.34 3.55
CA CYS A 53 5.64 30.10 3.04
C CYS A 53 5.05 28.85 3.71
N LEU A 54 4.94 28.83 5.04
CA LEU A 54 4.34 27.71 5.76
C LEU A 54 2.86 27.49 5.42
N PHE A 55 2.08 28.56 5.33
CA PHE A 55 0.68 28.52 4.93
C PHE A 55 0.52 27.90 3.55
N LEU A 56 1.30 28.33 2.56
CA LEU A 56 1.30 27.77 1.21
C LEU A 56 1.75 26.30 1.19
N CYS A 57 2.78 25.94 1.96
CA CYS A 57 3.21 24.55 2.12
C CYS A 57 2.10 23.66 2.71
N GLY A 58 1.35 24.17 3.68
CA GLY A 58 0.22 23.44 4.25
C GLY A 58 -0.91 23.21 3.25
N ILE A 59 -1.25 24.22 2.44
CA ILE A 59 -2.23 24.08 1.35
C ILE A 59 -1.73 23.08 0.29
N LEU A 60 -0.47 23.19 -0.12
CA LEU A 60 0.12 22.29 -1.11
C LEU A 60 0.14 20.84 -0.60
N SER A 61 0.49 20.65 0.68
CA SER A 61 0.42 19.35 1.35
C SER A 61 -1.00 18.79 1.34
N LEU A 62 -2.02 19.62 1.60
CA LEU A 62 -3.42 19.21 1.56
C LEU A 62 -3.85 18.74 0.17
N ILE A 63 -3.30 19.31 -0.90
CA ILE A 63 -3.67 18.94 -2.28
C ILE A 63 -2.91 17.68 -2.74
N LEU A 64 -1.62 17.63 -2.46
CA LEU A 64 -0.72 16.62 -3.06
C LEU A 64 -0.56 15.36 -2.20
N TYR A 65 -0.57 15.50 -0.87
CA TYR A 65 -0.24 14.38 0.02
C TYR A 65 -1.45 13.52 0.32
N LYS A 66 -1.44 12.30 -0.21
CA LYS A 66 -2.48 11.29 -0.02
C LYS A 66 -1.85 9.98 0.43
N SER A 67 -2.04 9.59 1.68
CA SER A 67 -1.46 8.37 2.26
C SER A 67 -2.44 7.21 2.43
N GLY A 68 -3.74 7.45 2.26
CA GLY A 68 -4.78 6.42 2.33
C GLY A 68 -5.07 5.78 0.98
N TYR A 69 -5.69 4.61 1.02
CA TYR A 69 -6.15 3.87 -0.16
C TYR A 69 -7.60 3.45 0.05
N LYS A 70 -8.42 3.56 -0.99
CA LYS A 70 -9.78 3.02 -0.98
C LYS A 70 -9.96 2.06 -2.13
N LEU A 71 -10.58 0.93 -1.87
CA LEU A 71 -10.94 -0.03 -2.89
C LEU A 71 -12.12 0.54 -3.72
N ASN A 72 -11.95 0.63 -5.03
CA ASN A 72 -12.93 1.23 -5.96
C ASN A 72 -13.41 2.65 -5.57
N GLY A 73 -12.63 3.39 -4.78
CA GLY A 73 -13.01 4.72 -4.29
C GLY A 73 -14.01 4.73 -3.12
N GLU A 74 -14.45 3.57 -2.66
CA GLU A 74 -15.46 3.42 -1.61
C GLU A 74 -14.87 2.85 -0.30
N GLY A 75 -15.65 2.90 0.78
CA GLY A 75 -15.29 2.31 2.05
C GLY A 75 -14.31 3.12 2.91
N ILE A 76 -13.73 2.45 3.89
CA ILE A 76 -12.80 3.03 4.87
C ILE A 76 -11.41 3.19 4.23
N PRO A 77 -10.70 4.30 4.47
CA PRO A 77 -9.34 4.45 4.00
C PRO A 77 -8.39 3.40 4.62
N LEU A 78 -7.71 2.64 3.76
CA LEU A 78 -6.74 1.63 4.14
C LEU A 78 -5.33 2.23 4.16
N GLN A 79 -4.46 1.66 4.98
CA GLN A 79 -3.03 1.91 4.93
C GLN A 79 -2.38 0.86 4.04
N LYS A 80 -1.34 1.22 3.31
CA LYS A 80 -0.54 0.28 2.50
C LYS A 80 0.79 0.04 3.19
N LYS A 81 1.20 -1.23 3.28
CA LYS A 81 2.54 -1.65 3.63
C LYS A 81 3.07 -2.59 2.56
N SER A 82 4.31 -2.38 2.15
CA SER A 82 5.00 -3.20 1.14
C SER A 82 6.25 -3.79 1.78
N LEU A 83 6.46 -5.08 1.61
CA LEU A 83 7.56 -5.84 2.17
C LEU A 83 8.26 -6.62 1.07
N GLU A 84 9.56 -6.38 0.93
CA GLU A 84 10.42 -7.20 0.10
C GLU A 84 10.97 -8.36 0.93
N LEU A 85 10.67 -9.57 0.51
CA LEU A 85 10.97 -10.80 1.23
C LEU A 85 11.79 -11.73 0.35
N ASN A 86 12.53 -12.64 0.99
CA ASN A 86 13.26 -13.69 0.30
C ASN A 86 12.30 -14.61 -0.47
N ASN A 87 12.72 -15.08 -1.64
CA ASN A 87 11.92 -15.96 -2.49
C ASN A 87 11.53 -17.29 -1.79
N ASN A 88 12.29 -17.75 -0.79
CA ASN A 88 11.94 -18.91 0.03
C ASN A 88 10.62 -18.76 0.80
N CYS A 89 10.11 -17.51 0.94
CA CYS A 89 8.83 -17.24 1.57
C CYS A 89 7.65 -17.44 0.61
N ARG A 90 7.90 -17.54 -0.71
CA ARG A 90 6.90 -17.53 -1.78
C ARG A 90 5.81 -18.59 -1.58
N GLU A 91 6.20 -19.83 -1.39
CA GLU A 91 5.22 -20.94 -1.23
C GLU A 91 4.39 -20.79 0.04
N SER A 92 5.04 -20.47 1.15
CA SER A 92 4.34 -20.22 2.43
C SER A 92 3.34 -19.06 2.32
N LEU A 93 3.68 -18.01 1.58
CA LEU A 93 2.80 -16.87 1.34
C LEU A 93 1.63 -17.24 0.41
N LEU A 94 1.88 -18.03 -0.65
CA LEU A 94 0.83 -18.50 -1.53
C LEU A 94 -0.17 -19.39 -0.79
N ASP A 95 0.31 -20.29 0.05
CA ASP A 95 -0.54 -21.15 0.87
C ASP A 95 -1.38 -20.33 1.86
N PHE A 96 -0.77 -19.34 2.50
CA PHE A 96 -1.46 -18.42 3.40
C PHE A 96 -2.55 -17.60 2.66
N LEU A 97 -2.22 -17.02 1.50
CA LEU A 97 -3.17 -16.23 0.70
C LEU A 97 -4.28 -17.08 0.08
N SER A 98 -4.04 -18.38 -0.15
CA SER A 98 -5.07 -19.33 -0.61
C SER A 98 -6.04 -19.79 0.49
N GLY A 99 -5.90 -19.28 1.72
CA GLY A 99 -6.76 -19.62 2.85
C GLY A 99 -6.35 -20.85 3.64
N LYS A 100 -5.20 -21.46 3.34
CA LYS A 100 -4.66 -22.54 4.18
C LYS A 100 -4.25 -21.97 5.53
N LYS A 101 -4.49 -22.73 6.62
CA LYS A 101 -4.10 -22.36 7.97
C LYS A 101 -2.58 -22.55 8.19
N VAL A 102 -1.77 -21.85 7.42
CA VAL A 102 -0.32 -21.84 7.52
C VAL A 102 0.11 -20.45 7.96
N GLU A 103 0.93 -20.37 9.00
CA GLU A 103 1.51 -19.07 9.37
C GLU A 103 2.52 -18.62 8.31
N PRO A 104 2.39 -17.37 7.78
CA PRO A 104 3.30 -16.90 6.76
C PRO A 104 4.71 -16.73 7.33
N LYS A 105 5.71 -17.24 6.62
CA LYS A 105 7.11 -16.94 6.88
C LYS A 105 7.47 -15.60 6.26
N LEU A 106 8.02 -14.68 7.05
CA LEU A 106 8.45 -13.36 6.61
C LEU A 106 9.95 -13.23 6.89
N VAL A 107 10.78 -13.59 5.90
CA VAL A 107 12.23 -13.47 5.97
C VAL A 107 12.66 -12.39 5.00
N GLN A 108 13.34 -11.37 5.51
CA GLN A 108 13.94 -10.32 4.69
C GLN A 108 15.27 -10.81 4.12
N GLY A 109 15.62 -10.33 2.93
CA GLY A 109 16.88 -10.65 2.28
C GLY A 109 16.69 -10.96 0.78
N ASN A 110 17.77 -10.91 0.04
CA ASN A 110 17.76 -11.05 -1.43
C ASN A 110 18.39 -12.36 -1.91
N GLU A 111 18.68 -13.30 -1.02
CA GLU A 111 19.23 -14.60 -1.40
C GLU A 111 18.20 -15.42 -2.16
N GLY A 112 18.52 -15.77 -3.42
CA GLY A 112 17.65 -16.59 -4.27
C GLY A 112 16.48 -15.87 -4.92
N GLY A 113 16.50 -14.53 -4.94
CA GLY A 113 15.45 -13.70 -5.53
C GLY A 113 14.55 -13.03 -4.49
N THR A 114 13.67 -12.16 -4.97
CA THR A 114 12.83 -11.30 -4.12
C THR A 114 11.37 -11.45 -4.48
N VAL A 115 10.52 -11.57 -3.49
CA VAL A 115 9.07 -11.44 -3.59
C VAL A 115 8.60 -10.19 -2.87
N LEU A 116 7.65 -9.48 -3.45
CA LEU A 116 7.02 -8.28 -2.91
C LEU A 116 5.63 -8.64 -2.38
N LEU A 117 5.45 -8.53 -1.07
CA LEU A 117 4.15 -8.63 -0.43
C LEU A 117 3.60 -7.24 -0.20
N GLU A 118 2.48 -6.91 -0.82
CA GLU A 118 1.75 -5.68 -0.61
C GLU A 118 0.49 -5.97 0.21
N VAL A 119 0.28 -5.22 1.27
CA VAL A 119 -0.86 -5.39 2.18
C VAL A 119 -1.55 -4.05 2.35
N TRP A 120 -2.86 -4.02 2.14
CA TRP A 120 -3.74 -2.87 2.42
C TRP A 120 -4.67 -3.26 3.57
N PHE A 121 -4.67 -2.48 4.64
CA PHE A 121 -5.44 -2.80 5.85
C PHE A 121 -5.93 -1.53 6.56
N ASN A 122 -7.00 -1.68 7.35
CA ASN A 122 -7.47 -0.64 8.27
C ASN A 122 -6.80 -0.79 9.65
N ALA A 123 -6.88 0.25 10.49
CA ALA A 123 -6.23 0.25 11.80
C ALA A 123 -6.68 -0.88 12.74
N PRO A 124 -7.98 -1.27 12.81
CA PRO A 124 -8.42 -2.44 13.58
C PRO A 124 -7.99 -3.79 13.00
N ALA A 125 -7.47 -3.84 11.76
CA ALA A 125 -7.10 -5.07 11.06
C ALA A 125 -8.26 -6.07 10.83
N ASP A 126 -9.47 -5.57 10.73
CA ASP A 126 -10.68 -6.33 10.40
C ASP A 126 -10.93 -6.38 8.88
N ILE A 127 -10.39 -5.44 8.13
CA ILE A 127 -10.40 -5.43 6.67
C ILE A 127 -8.96 -5.39 6.19
N ALA A 128 -8.54 -6.39 5.45
CA ALA A 128 -7.24 -6.42 4.83
C ALA A 128 -7.27 -7.10 3.46
N TYR A 129 -6.44 -6.60 2.56
CA TYR A 129 -6.21 -7.17 1.24
C TYR A 129 -4.71 -7.37 1.06
N ALA A 130 -4.34 -8.43 0.37
CA ALA A 130 -2.93 -8.70 0.09
C ALA A 130 -2.73 -9.10 -1.37
N ARG A 131 -1.53 -8.81 -1.89
CA ARG A 131 -1.06 -9.21 -3.21
C ARG A 131 0.39 -9.63 -3.11
N LEU A 132 0.75 -10.70 -3.81
CA LEU A 132 2.11 -11.17 -3.94
C LEU A 132 2.60 -10.94 -5.37
N SER A 133 3.80 -10.37 -5.51
CA SER A 133 4.52 -10.21 -6.77
C SER A 133 5.92 -10.80 -6.64
N GLU A 134 6.48 -11.29 -7.74
CA GLU A 134 7.83 -11.86 -7.80
C GLU A 134 8.70 -11.01 -8.71
N TYR A 135 9.95 -10.77 -8.31
CA TYR A 135 10.88 -10.02 -9.14
C TYR A 135 11.44 -10.89 -10.26
N LYS A 136 11.05 -10.57 -11.50
CA LYS A 136 11.50 -11.24 -12.73
C LYS A 136 11.75 -10.21 -13.83
N GLU A 137 12.76 -10.45 -14.65
CA GLU A 137 13.03 -9.61 -15.82
C GLU A 137 13.08 -8.10 -15.52
N LEU A 138 13.78 -7.72 -14.42
CA LEU A 138 13.98 -6.35 -13.97
C LEU A 138 12.68 -5.64 -13.49
N SER A 139 11.60 -6.38 -13.20
CA SER A 139 10.35 -5.84 -12.71
C SER A 139 9.63 -6.80 -11.76
N PHE A 140 8.75 -6.26 -10.90
CA PHE A 140 7.85 -7.08 -10.12
C PHE A 140 6.65 -7.52 -10.95
N GLN A 141 6.52 -8.82 -11.14
CA GLN A 141 5.39 -9.45 -11.84
C GLN A 141 4.41 -10.02 -10.82
N THR A 142 3.13 -9.70 -10.98
CA THR A 142 2.07 -10.16 -10.09
C THR A 142 1.91 -11.68 -10.16
N VAL A 143 2.02 -12.34 -9.00
CA VAL A 143 1.83 -13.79 -8.85
C VAL A 143 0.41 -14.11 -8.42
N THR A 144 -0.18 -13.29 -7.53
CA THR A 144 -1.58 -13.44 -7.09
C THR A 144 -2.41 -12.22 -7.43
N ASP A 145 -3.69 -12.42 -7.69
CA ASP A 145 -4.65 -11.32 -7.66
C ASP A 145 -4.72 -10.71 -6.24
N ILE A 146 -5.38 -9.57 -6.09
CA ILE A 146 -5.66 -9.00 -4.78
C ILE A 146 -6.66 -9.92 -4.07
N VAL A 147 -6.22 -10.49 -2.95
CA VAL A 147 -6.99 -11.40 -2.12
C VAL A 147 -7.46 -10.67 -0.88
N GLU A 148 -8.74 -10.79 -0.55
CA GLU A 148 -9.28 -10.36 0.72
C GLU A 148 -8.91 -11.37 1.81
N LEU A 149 -8.34 -10.90 2.90
CA LEU A 149 -7.94 -11.75 4.02
C LEU A 149 -9.08 -11.84 5.04
N SER A 150 -9.26 -13.02 5.63
CA SER A 150 -10.12 -13.16 6.81
C SER A 150 -9.57 -12.33 7.98
N ALA A 151 -10.41 -11.98 8.94
CA ALA A 151 -9.99 -11.20 10.11
C ALA A 151 -8.82 -11.84 10.87
N ASP A 152 -8.83 -13.18 11.03
CA ASP A 152 -7.76 -13.93 11.68
C ASP A 152 -6.45 -13.86 10.89
N GLN A 153 -6.52 -14.02 9.56
CA GLN A 153 -5.37 -13.89 8.67
C GLN A 153 -4.81 -12.46 8.68
N ALA A 154 -5.68 -11.47 8.62
CA ALA A 154 -5.31 -10.06 8.65
C ALA A 154 -4.56 -9.73 9.95
N GLN A 155 -5.10 -10.10 11.11
CA GLN A 155 -4.47 -9.88 12.41
C GLN A 155 -3.14 -10.64 12.56
N SER A 156 -3.08 -11.90 12.11
CA SER A 156 -1.85 -12.70 12.13
C SER A 156 -0.75 -12.07 11.27
N LEU A 157 -1.09 -11.63 10.07
CA LEU A 157 -0.14 -11.00 9.15
C LEU A 157 0.31 -9.64 9.67
N ILE A 158 -0.61 -8.78 10.08
CA ILE A 158 -0.33 -7.39 10.49
C ILE A 158 0.51 -7.34 11.76
N ARG A 159 0.40 -8.32 12.66
CA ARG A 159 1.30 -8.45 13.82
C ARG A 159 2.76 -8.70 13.46
N LYS A 160 3.00 -9.33 12.31
CA LYS A 160 4.35 -9.75 11.88
C LYS A 160 5.03 -8.69 11.00
N ILE A 161 4.29 -7.74 10.48
CA ILE A 161 4.76 -6.69 9.58
C ILE A 161 4.77 -5.34 10.27
#